data_5c84936e5ff3bb2e2068dc093c75bf95
#
_entry.id   5c84936e5ff3bb2e2068dc093c75bf95
#
_cell.length_a   1.000
_cell.length_b   1.000
_cell.length_c   1.000
_cell.angle_alpha   90.00
_cell.angle_beta   90.00
_cell.angle_gamma   90.00
#
_symmetry.space_group_name_H-M   'P 1'
#
loop_
_entity.id
_entity.type
_entity.pdbx_description
1 polymer ?
#
loop_
_entity_poly.entity_id
_entity_poly.type
_entity_poly.pdbx_seq_one_letter_code
_entity_poly.pdbx_strand_id
1 'polypeptide(L)'
;MNERERLSSRLGFIMLSAGCAIGCGNVWKFPWMCGQNGGGSFMLLYILCLLVLGLPVMVMEFAVGRAAQASPVTMYQRLEKPGHKWGVFGVVSLIGNIAIMAFYTVVTGWILYYFVKFLTGQHADFGFAQMIADPGLNVTYLLVVLIAAFVLLSFNLQGGLERVTKYMMSALLVLMLVLAVHSLTFAGAAEGLRFYLVPDFSAIDGGVIVAAMNQAFFSLSVGMGGMAIFGSYIGKDHALMGESLRVIFLDTFVAVLAGIIIFPACFTYGLEVTAGPSLLFDTMAGVFGNMAGGRWWGALFFLVMVFAALSTVLGVCENILAMVRELTGWSRPKGCVVCGVGIFLLALTTALGYSVLHFQPFAPGSAWLDFWDFIVSNNVLPLGSLVLALFCCNRFGWGWDNFVAEANTGRGLKVRPWMKPIFKYFVPGAILFIYIYGMVTFHWR
;
A
#
# COMPACT_ATOMS: atom_id res chain seq x y z
N MET A 1 -18.78 26.47 -6.35
CA MET A 1 -17.87 25.31 -6.18
C MET A 1 -16.94 25.68 -5.04
N ASN A 2 -16.99 24.95 -3.91
CA ASN A 2 -16.02 25.19 -2.84
C ASN A 2 -14.62 24.90 -3.39
N GLU A 3 -13.67 25.80 -3.15
CA GLU A 3 -12.26 25.55 -3.50
C GLU A 3 -11.81 24.24 -2.84
N ARG A 4 -11.08 23.43 -3.64
CA ARG A 4 -10.56 22.15 -3.12
C ARG A 4 -9.50 22.43 -2.06
N GLU A 5 -9.55 21.69 -0.96
CA GLU A 5 -8.53 21.74 0.09
C GLU A 5 -7.15 21.48 -0.54
N ARG A 6 -6.11 22.21 -0.10
CA ARG A 6 -4.73 22.05 -0.58
C ARG A 6 -3.81 21.69 0.57
N LEU A 7 -2.76 20.95 0.27
CA LEU A 7 -1.69 20.66 1.22
C LEU A 7 -0.86 21.93 1.48
N SER A 8 -0.38 22.07 2.72
CA SER A 8 0.36 23.26 3.14
C SER A 8 1.79 23.29 2.60
N SER A 9 2.36 22.13 2.30
CA SER A 9 3.77 22.01 1.92
C SER A 9 4.04 20.86 0.95
N ARG A 10 5.12 21.02 0.16
CA ARG A 10 5.65 19.95 -0.69
C ARG A 10 6.06 18.72 0.11
N LEU A 11 6.69 18.91 1.27
CA LEU A 11 7.06 17.83 2.16
C LEU A 11 5.82 17.08 2.66
N GLY A 12 4.74 17.82 3.00
CA GLY A 12 3.45 17.23 3.36
C GLY A 12 2.90 16.33 2.24
N PHE A 13 2.94 16.78 0.99
CA PHE A 13 2.54 15.97 -0.15
C PHE A 13 3.37 14.68 -0.28
N ILE A 14 4.71 14.80 -0.23
CA ILE A 14 5.59 13.64 -0.38
C ILE A 14 5.35 12.64 0.76
N MET A 15 5.29 13.12 2.02
CA MET A 15 5.09 12.25 3.18
C MET A 15 3.71 11.61 3.21
N LEU A 16 2.67 12.32 2.76
CA LEU A 16 1.32 11.78 2.69
C LEU A 16 1.19 10.72 1.58
N SER A 17 1.73 11.01 0.39
CA SER A 17 1.73 10.06 -0.72
C SER A 17 2.59 8.83 -0.42
N ALA A 18 3.80 9.05 0.14
CA ALA A 18 4.66 7.96 0.60
C ALA A 18 4.01 7.17 1.73
N GLY A 19 3.35 7.83 2.70
CA GLY A 19 2.65 7.15 3.80
C GLY A 19 1.46 6.31 3.34
N CYS A 20 0.81 6.66 2.23
CA CYS A 20 -0.21 5.81 1.62
C CYS A 20 0.39 4.59 0.91
N ALA A 21 1.55 4.75 0.26
CA ALA A 21 2.27 3.67 -0.38
C ALA A 21 2.98 2.75 0.64
N ILE A 22 3.73 3.35 1.59
CA ILE A 22 4.46 2.63 2.64
C ILE A 22 3.49 2.06 3.66
N GLY A 23 3.22 0.78 3.54
CA GLY A 23 2.30 0.07 4.42
C GLY A 23 2.80 -1.33 4.77
N CYS A 24 1.88 -2.22 5.12
CA CYS A 24 2.17 -3.62 5.32
C CYS A 24 2.78 -4.28 4.07
N GLY A 25 2.55 -3.71 2.89
CA GLY A 25 3.13 -4.16 1.63
C GLY A 25 4.65 -4.13 1.62
N ASN A 26 5.27 -3.13 2.24
CA ASN A 26 6.72 -2.96 2.28
C ASN A 26 7.38 -3.73 3.42
N VAL A 27 6.75 -3.75 4.59
CA VAL A 27 7.38 -4.29 5.79
C VAL A 27 7.04 -5.76 6.02
N TRP A 28 5.99 -6.25 5.40
CA TRP A 28 5.53 -7.64 5.51
C TRP A 28 5.53 -8.38 4.17
N LYS A 29 4.69 -7.91 3.19
CA LYS A 29 4.50 -8.66 1.93
C LYS A 29 5.78 -8.71 1.10
N PHE A 30 6.52 -7.60 1.02
CA PHE A 30 7.76 -7.54 0.26
C PHE A 30 8.86 -8.48 0.81
N PRO A 31 9.23 -8.48 2.11
CA PRO A 31 10.21 -9.43 2.62
C PRO A 31 9.79 -10.88 2.44
N TRP A 32 8.51 -11.20 2.65
CA TRP A 32 8.00 -12.53 2.36
C TRP A 32 8.16 -12.91 0.90
N MET A 33 7.70 -12.07 -0.03
CA MET A 33 7.84 -12.31 -1.47
C MET A 33 9.32 -12.47 -1.86
N CYS A 34 10.20 -11.66 -1.27
CA CYS A 34 11.64 -11.73 -1.48
C CYS A 34 12.21 -13.08 -1.01
N GLY A 35 11.82 -13.55 0.18
CA GLY A 35 12.23 -14.84 0.73
C GLY A 35 11.80 -16.04 -0.12
N GLN A 36 10.59 -16.01 -0.66
CA GLN A 36 10.01 -17.06 -1.49
C GLN A 36 10.52 -17.08 -2.94
N ASN A 37 11.09 -15.97 -3.43
CA ASN A 37 11.43 -15.77 -4.85
C ASN A 37 12.92 -15.49 -5.08
N GLY A 38 13.81 -16.06 -4.27
CA GLY A 38 15.26 -16.01 -4.51
C GLY A 38 15.96 -14.73 -4.04
N GLY A 39 15.44 -14.08 -2.99
CA GLY A 39 16.14 -13.01 -2.28
C GLY A 39 16.49 -11.81 -3.15
N GLY A 40 17.81 -11.58 -3.35
CA GLY A 40 18.33 -10.45 -4.10
C GLY A 40 17.88 -10.37 -5.55
N SER A 41 17.60 -11.51 -6.19
CA SER A 41 17.08 -11.57 -7.56
C SER A 41 15.69 -10.96 -7.66
N PHE A 42 14.81 -11.31 -6.73
CA PHE A 42 13.47 -10.72 -6.64
C PHE A 42 13.55 -9.22 -6.34
N MET A 43 14.40 -8.81 -5.39
CA MET A 43 14.58 -7.40 -5.04
C MET A 43 15.01 -6.57 -6.26
N LEU A 44 15.97 -7.08 -7.05
CA LEU A 44 16.44 -6.40 -8.27
C LEU A 44 15.29 -6.23 -9.29
N LEU A 45 14.54 -7.32 -9.56
CA LEU A 45 13.40 -7.29 -10.46
C LEU A 45 12.29 -6.36 -9.96
N TYR A 46 12.01 -6.36 -8.66
CA TYR A 46 11.05 -5.47 -8.04
C TYR A 46 11.40 -3.99 -8.26
N ILE A 47 12.65 -3.60 -7.98
CA ILE A 47 13.12 -2.22 -8.22
C ILE A 47 13.01 -1.85 -9.70
N LEU A 48 13.36 -2.77 -10.60
CA LEU A 48 13.22 -2.55 -12.04
C LEU A 48 11.75 -2.34 -12.42
N CYS A 49 10.85 -3.17 -11.91
CA CYS A 49 9.40 -3.06 -12.13
C CYS A 49 8.82 -1.76 -11.56
N LEU A 50 9.28 -1.32 -10.39
CA LEU A 50 8.89 -0.01 -9.83
C LEU A 50 9.23 1.13 -10.78
N LEU A 51 10.42 1.12 -11.38
CA LEU A 51 10.88 2.18 -12.26
C LEU A 51 10.22 2.13 -13.64
N VAL A 52 10.01 0.93 -14.19
CA VAL A 52 9.54 0.76 -15.57
C VAL A 52 8.01 0.72 -15.66
N LEU A 53 7.34 0.20 -14.64
CA LEU A 53 5.87 0.07 -14.60
C LEU A 53 5.23 1.00 -13.57
N GLY A 54 5.71 0.95 -12.34
CA GLY A 54 5.13 1.70 -11.22
C GLY A 54 5.24 3.21 -11.41
N LEU A 55 6.42 3.72 -11.78
CA LEU A 55 6.66 5.15 -11.98
C LEU A 55 5.74 5.76 -13.07
N PRO A 56 5.62 5.18 -14.28
CA PRO A 56 4.67 5.67 -15.27
C PRO A 56 3.23 5.75 -14.75
N VAL A 57 2.74 4.71 -14.09
CA VAL A 57 1.37 4.66 -13.57
C VAL A 57 1.17 5.72 -12.48
N MET A 58 2.11 5.86 -11.55
CA MET A 58 2.04 6.89 -10.50
C MET A 58 2.03 8.31 -11.06
N VAL A 59 2.86 8.60 -12.06
CA VAL A 59 2.87 9.91 -12.73
C VAL A 59 1.54 10.19 -13.42
N MET A 60 0.96 9.20 -14.09
CA MET A 60 -0.35 9.32 -14.72
C MET A 60 -1.45 9.56 -13.69
N GLU A 61 -1.42 8.84 -12.58
CA GLU A 61 -2.44 8.96 -11.53
C GLU A 61 -2.39 10.33 -10.84
N PHE A 62 -1.20 10.84 -10.49
CA PHE A 62 -1.04 12.21 -10.00
C PHE A 62 -1.50 13.25 -11.04
N ALA A 63 -1.18 13.06 -12.32
CA ALA A 63 -1.53 13.99 -13.38
C ALA A 63 -3.05 14.10 -13.56
N VAL A 64 -3.76 12.97 -13.59
CA VAL A 64 -5.22 12.95 -13.70
C VAL A 64 -5.87 13.63 -12.49
N GLY A 65 -5.42 13.33 -11.28
CA GLY A 65 -5.92 13.96 -10.06
C GLY A 65 -5.68 15.47 -10.04
N ARG A 66 -4.46 15.92 -10.42
CA ARG A 66 -4.09 17.35 -10.45
C ARG A 66 -4.83 18.11 -11.53
N ALA A 67 -5.01 17.54 -12.72
CA ALA A 67 -5.75 18.17 -13.81
C ALA A 67 -7.25 18.25 -13.51
N ALA A 68 -7.83 17.19 -12.98
CA ALA A 68 -9.25 17.12 -12.66
C ALA A 68 -9.62 18.00 -11.46
N GLN A 69 -8.70 18.25 -10.51
CA GLN A 69 -9.01 18.88 -9.21
C GLN A 69 -10.24 18.22 -8.57
N ALA A 70 -10.31 16.88 -8.62
CA ALA A 70 -11.44 16.07 -8.22
C ALA A 70 -10.97 14.79 -7.52
N SER A 71 -11.89 14.14 -6.81
CA SER A 71 -11.63 12.80 -6.29
C SER A 71 -11.68 11.77 -7.43
N PRO A 72 -11.13 10.55 -7.20
CA PRO A 72 -11.10 9.51 -8.23
C PRO A 72 -12.47 9.18 -8.82
N VAL A 73 -13.55 9.35 -8.07
CA VAL A 73 -14.91 9.01 -8.51
C VAL A 73 -15.39 9.87 -9.68
N THR A 74 -14.94 11.13 -9.78
CA THR A 74 -15.35 12.04 -10.84
C THR A 74 -14.20 12.50 -11.74
N MET A 75 -12.94 12.16 -11.42
CA MET A 75 -11.77 12.61 -12.17
C MET A 75 -11.82 12.23 -13.65
N TYR A 76 -12.24 11.00 -13.96
CA TYR A 76 -12.38 10.55 -15.36
C TYR A 76 -13.46 11.33 -16.09
N GLN A 77 -14.64 11.51 -15.47
CA GLN A 77 -15.76 12.25 -16.05
C GLN A 77 -15.41 13.70 -16.36
N ARG A 78 -14.57 14.35 -15.51
CA ARG A 78 -14.14 15.73 -15.74
C ARG A 78 -13.16 15.91 -16.90
N LEU A 79 -12.40 14.86 -17.21
CA LEU A 79 -11.33 14.90 -18.22
C LEU A 79 -11.68 14.12 -19.50
N GLU A 80 -12.73 13.32 -19.50
CA GLU A 80 -13.14 12.54 -20.66
C GLU A 80 -13.69 13.45 -21.76
N LYS A 81 -13.57 12.99 -23.00
CA LYS A 81 -14.15 13.68 -24.16
C LYS A 81 -15.65 13.45 -24.23
N PRO A 82 -16.43 14.40 -24.80
CA PRO A 82 -17.86 14.23 -25.00
C PRO A 82 -18.19 12.92 -25.74
N GLY A 83 -19.18 12.20 -25.24
CA GLY A 83 -19.63 10.92 -25.80
C GLY A 83 -18.89 9.66 -25.28
N HIS A 84 -17.86 9.82 -24.45
CA HIS A 84 -17.19 8.71 -23.79
C HIS A 84 -17.73 8.49 -22.37
N LYS A 85 -17.52 7.29 -21.82
CA LYS A 85 -18.05 6.87 -20.49
C LYS A 85 -16.95 6.36 -19.57
N TRP A 86 -15.80 7.03 -19.55
CA TRP A 86 -14.70 6.67 -18.64
C TRP A 86 -15.05 6.90 -17.17
N GLY A 87 -15.99 7.78 -16.87
CA GLY A 87 -16.48 8.05 -15.52
C GLY A 87 -16.92 6.81 -14.73
N VAL A 88 -17.33 5.72 -15.41
CA VAL A 88 -17.67 4.44 -14.76
C VAL A 88 -16.51 3.89 -13.94
N PHE A 89 -15.27 4.08 -14.40
CA PHE A 89 -14.08 3.60 -13.68
C PHE A 89 -13.82 4.34 -12.35
N GLY A 90 -14.38 5.52 -12.18
CA GLY A 90 -14.38 6.22 -10.90
C GLY A 90 -15.14 5.46 -9.80
N VAL A 91 -16.26 4.84 -10.16
CA VAL A 91 -17.03 3.99 -9.24
C VAL A 91 -16.25 2.71 -8.90
N VAL A 92 -15.56 2.12 -9.88
CA VAL A 92 -14.69 0.95 -9.64
C VAL A 92 -13.55 1.31 -8.66
N SER A 93 -12.98 2.52 -8.78
CA SER A 93 -11.99 3.03 -7.81
C SER A 93 -12.57 3.11 -6.40
N LEU A 94 -13.79 3.60 -6.23
CA LEU A 94 -14.44 3.66 -4.92
C LEU A 94 -14.65 2.26 -4.31
N ILE A 95 -15.16 1.32 -5.11
CA ILE A 95 -15.36 -0.06 -4.67
C ILE A 95 -14.03 -0.71 -4.27
N GLY A 96 -12.97 -0.51 -5.05
CA GLY A 96 -11.64 -1.02 -4.74
C GLY A 96 -11.06 -0.46 -3.43
N ASN A 97 -11.22 0.84 -3.18
CA ASN A 97 -10.80 1.45 -1.92
C ASN A 97 -11.59 0.93 -0.71
N ILE A 98 -12.88 0.66 -0.86
CA ILE A 98 -13.69 0.06 0.19
C ILE A 98 -13.27 -1.40 0.42
N ALA A 99 -13.02 -2.16 -0.65
CA ALA A 99 -12.61 -3.56 -0.56
C ALA A 99 -11.27 -3.75 0.15
N ILE A 100 -10.27 -2.88 -0.10
CA ILE A 100 -8.99 -2.97 0.63
C ILE A 100 -9.19 -2.69 2.12
N MET A 101 -10.06 -1.76 2.50
CA MET A 101 -10.32 -1.46 3.90
C MET A 101 -11.06 -2.59 4.63
N ALA A 102 -11.76 -3.48 3.91
CA ALA A 102 -12.43 -4.64 4.49
C ALA A 102 -11.47 -5.61 5.20
N PHE A 103 -10.20 -5.71 4.78
CA PHE A 103 -9.22 -6.56 5.44
C PHE A 103 -8.05 -5.78 6.06
N TYR A 104 -7.62 -4.70 5.43
CA TYR A 104 -6.43 -3.96 5.86
C TYR A 104 -6.60 -3.31 7.24
N THR A 105 -7.82 -2.86 7.59
CA THR A 105 -8.13 -2.32 8.92
C THR A 105 -8.08 -3.39 10.01
N VAL A 106 -8.46 -4.62 9.71
CA VAL A 106 -8.37 -5.77 10.62
C VAL A 106 -6.90 -6.14 10.85
N VAL A 107 -6.10 -6.25 9.79
CA VAL A 107 -4.65 -6.50 9.89
C VAL A 107 -3.95 -5.39 10.69
N THR A 108 -4.35 -4.14 10.49
CA THR A 108 -3.85 -3.02 11.32
C THR A 108 -4.20 -3.19 12.79
N GLY A 109 -5.39 -3.71 13.09
CA GLY A 109 -5.81 -4.08 14.44
C GLY A 109 -4.93 -5.17 15.06
N TRP A 110 -4.56 -6.21 14.30
CA TRP A 110 -3.63 -7.26 14.74
C TRP A 110 -2.25 -6.70 15.09
N ILE A 111 -1.71 -5.84 14.24
CA ILE A 111 -0.43 -5.16 14.47
C ILE A 111 -0.48 -4.33 15.76
N LEU A 112 -1.56 -3.58 15.96
CA LEU A 112 -1.76 -2.78 17.18
C LEU A 112 -1.84 -3.67 18.43
N TYR A 113 -2.52 -4.81 18.35
CA TYR A 113 -2.58 -5.77 19.44
C TYR A 113 -1.20 -6.28 19.82
N TYR A 114 -0.38 -6.70 18.85
CA TYR A 114 0.99 -7.13 19.09
C TYR A 114 1.85 -6.03 19.70
N PHE A 115 1.73 -4.79 19.21
CA PHE A 115 2.41 -3.65 19.83
C PHE A 115 2.07 -3.53 21.31
N VAL A 116 0.78 -3.58 21.66
CA VAL A 116 0.33 -3.50 23.07
C VAL A 116 0.88 -4.66 23.90
N LYS A 117 0.88 -5.88 23.37
CA LYS A 117 1.40 -7.07 24.07
C LYS A 117 2.90 -6.99 24.35
N PHE A 118 3.69 -6.55 23.38
CA PHE A 118 5.12 -6.32 23.60
C PHE A 118 5.36 -5.16 24.58
N LEU A 119 4.64 -4.05 24.44
CA LEU A 119 4.76 -2.90 25.33
C LEU A 119 4.43 -3.25 26.79
N THR A 120 3.41 -4.07 27.02
CA THR A 120 3.00 -4.51 28.36
C THR A 120 3.82 -5.68 28.90
N GLY A 121 4.66 -6.32 28.09
CA GLY A 121 5.45 -7.48 28.48
C GLY A 121 4.68 -8.80 28.49
N GLN A 122 3.49 -8.85 27.89
CA GLN A 122 2.63 -10.05 27.79
C GLN A 122 2.81 -10.79 26.46
N HIS A 123 3.98 -10.71 25.85
CA HIS A 123 4.23 -11.24 24.50
C HIS A 123 4.53 -12.74 24.45
N ALA A 124 4.71 -13.41 25.61
CA ALA A 124 4.99 -14.85 25.69
C ALA A 124 3.72 -15.73 25.77
N ASP A 125 2.56 -15.13 26.08
CA ASP A 125 1.39 -15.88 26.54
C ASP A 125 0.32 -16.06 25.44
N PHE A 126 0.62 -15.77 24.18
CA PHE A 126 -0.37 -15.88 23.10
C PHE A 126 0.26 -16.26 21.76
N GLY A 127 -0.53 -16.95 20.92
CA GLY A 127 -0.18 -17.29 19.53
C GLY A 127 -1.09 -16.58 18.53
N PHE A 128 -0.62 -16.41 17.30
CA PHE A 128 -1.39 -15.78 16.23
C PHE A 128 -2.71 -16.51 15.96
N ALA A 129 -2.67 -17.85 15.91
CA ALA A 129 -3.88 -18.67 15.69
C ALA A 129 -4.96 -18.45 16.76
N GLN A 130 -4.57 -18.29 18.01
CA GLN A 130 -5.52 -17.99 19.10
C GLN A 130 -6.10 -16.59 18.98
N MET A 131 -5.27 -15.62 18.61
CA MET A 131 -5.69 -14.23 18.43
C MET A 131 -6.72 -14.09 17.31
N ILE A 132 -6.48 -14.67 16.13
CA ILE A 132 -7.43 -14.55 15.00
C ILE A 132 -8.75 -15.28 15.26
N ALA A 133 -8.74 -16.31 16.13
CA ALA A 133 -9.93 -17.06 16.52
C ALA A 133 -10.78 -16.34 17.57
N ASP A 134 -10.31 -15.28 18.22
CA ASP A 134 -11.05 -14.52 19.22
C ASP A 134 -11.88 -13.40 18.57
N PRO A 135 -13.20 -13.55 18.46
CA PRO A 135 -14.05 -12.54 17.80
C PRO A 135 -14.10 -11.21 18.57
N GLY A 136 -14.08 -11.27 19.91
CA GLY A 136 -14.15 -10.06 20.76
C GLY A 136 -12.91 -9.19 20.60
N LEU A 137 -11.75 -9.82 20.58
CA LEU A 137 -10.47 -9.15 20.38
C LEU A 137 -10.41 -8.51 18.97
N ASN A 138 -10.74 -9.27 17.93
CA ASN A 138 -10.68 -8.79 16.55
C ASN A 138 -11.61 -7.59 16.34
N VAL A 139 -12.84 -7.64 16.82
CA VAL A 139 -13.81 -6.53 16.71
C VAL A 139 -13.34 -5.32 17.52
N THR A 140 -12.79 -5.53 18.72
CA THR A 140 -12.32 -4.43 19.57
C THR A 140 -11.17 -3.66 18.90
N TYR A 141 -10.15 -4.35 18.41
CA TYR A 141 -9.01 -3.69 17.78
C TYR A 141 -9.36 -3.08 16.41
N LEU A 142 -10.27 -3.68 15.64
CA LEU A 142 -10.86 -3.09 14.45
C LEU A 142 -11.54 -1.76 14.78
N LEU A 143 -12.38 -1.71 15.83
CA LEU A 143 -13.04 -0.48 16.27
C LEU A 143 -12.04 0.59 16.70
N VAL A 144 -11.01 0.23 17.47
CA VAL A 144 -9.95 1.17 17.88
C VAL A 144 -9.27 1.81 16.68
N VAL A 145 -8.89 1.01 15.68
CA VAL A 145 -8.25 1.50 14.46
C VAL A 145 -9.17 2.44 13.68
N LEU A 146 -10.43 2.06 13.47
CA LEU A 146 -11.39 2.87 12.71
C LEU A 146 -11.74 4.18 13.44
N ILE A 147 -11.95 4.12 14.76
CA ILE A 147 -12.22 5.32 15.56
C ILE A 147 -11.02 6.26 15.48
N ALA A 148 -9.80 5.76 15.70
CA ALA A 148 -8.60 6.58 15.60
C ALA A 148 -8.46 7.22 14.21
N ALA A 149 -8.65 6.45 13.14
CA ALA A 149 -8.56 6.94 11.77
C ALA A 149 -9.61 8.03 11.47
N PHE A 150 -10.90 7.76 11.76
CA PHE A 150 -11.97 8.71 11.42
C PHE A 150 -12.04 9.92 12.35
N VAL A 151 -11.58 9.81 13.59
CA VAL A 151 -11.36 10.98 14.47
C VAL A 151 -10.30 11.89 13.87
N LEU A 152 -9.16 11.35 13.45
CA LEU A 152 -8.10 12.14 12.79
C LEU A 152 -8.58 12.75 11.46
N LEU A 153 -9.34 12.00 10.66
CA LEU A 153 -9.92 12.48 9.40
C LEU A 153 -11.05 13.49 9.59
N SER A 154 -11.67 13.57 10.77
CA SER A 154 -12.71 14.58 11.05
C SER A 154 -12.15 16.00 11.11
N PHE A 155 -10.86 16.15 11.41
CA PHE A 155 -10.15 17.43 11.30
C PHE A 155 -9.93 17.80 9.82
N ASN A 156 -9.51 19.07 9.59
CA ASN A 156 -9.20 19.51 8.22
C ASN A 156 -7.94 18.81 7.67
N LEU A 157 -7.76 18.84 6.34
CA LEU A 157 -6.68 18.16 5.64
C LEU A 157 -5.29 18.54 6.20
N GLN A 158 -5.03 19.84 6.41
CA GLN A 158 -3.73 20.35 6.86
C GLN A 158 -3.47 20.07 8.34
N GLY A 159 -4.45 20.34 9.22
CA GLY A 159 -4.32 20.19 10.67
C GLY A 159 -4.41 18.76 11.17
N GLY A 160 -5.16 17.90 10.45
CA GLY A 160 -5.34 16.47 10.75
C GLY A 160 -4.37 15.61 9.95
N LEU A 161 -4.79 15.21 8.77
CA LEU A 161 -4.12 14.18 7.96
C LEU A 161 -2.66 14.54 7.61
N GLU A 162 -2.40 15.71 7.03
CA GLU A 162 -1.04 16.11 6.61
C GLU A 162 -0.08 16.18 7.81
N ARG A 163 -0.52 16.81 8.90
CA ARG A 163 0.32 17.00 10.09
C ARG A 163 0.67 15.67 10.74
N VAL A 164 -0.33 14.83 10.98
CA VAL A 164 -0.14 13.54 11.65
C VAL A 164 0.71 12.61 10.80
N THR A 165 0.41 12.46 9.51
CA THR A 165 1.18 11.59 8.59
C THR A 165 2.63 12.05 8.48
N LYS A 166 2.90 13.35 8.42
CA LYS A 166 4.27 13.88 8.38
C LYS A 166 5.10 13.45 9.59
N TYR A 167 4.55 13.57 10.82
CA TYR A 167 5.26 13.13 12.02
C TYR A 167 5.39 11.61 12.10
N MET A 168 4.33 10.87 11.79
CA MET A 168 4.35 9.40 11.77
C MET A 168 5.40 8.86 10.79
N MET A 169 5.44 9.39 9.56
CA MET A 169 6.41 8.94 8.54
C MET A 169 7.84 9.32 8.91
N SER A 170 8.06 10.51 9.49
CA SER A 170 9.39 10.89 9.96
C SER A 170 9.87 9.98 11.10
N ALA A 171 9.01 9.69 12.06
CA ALA A 171 9.30 8.74 13.14
C ALA A 171 9.55 7.33 12.60
N LEU A 172 8.71 6.83 11.68
CA LEU A 172 8.87 5.53 11.03
C LEU A 172 10.26 5.39 10.41
N LEU A 173 10.69 6.37 9.60
CA LEU A 173 12.00 6.30 8.94
C LEU A 173 13.16 6.24 9.94
N VAL A 174 13.11 7.05 11.01
CA VAL A 174 14.14 7.03 12.06
C VAL A 174 14.15 5.70 12.79
N LEU A 175 12.98 5.19 13.20
CA LEU A 175 12.86 3.93 13.92
C LEU A 175 13.27 2.72 13.07
N MET A 176 12.95 2.72 11.77
CA MET A 176 13.43 1.70 10.83
C MET A 176 14.95 1.68 10.73
N LEU A 177 15.60 2.84 10.70
CA LEU A 177 17.07 2.92 10.72
C LEU A 177 17.66 2.35 12.02
N VAL A 178 17.07 2.68 13.16
CA VAL A 178 17.51 2.13 14.46
C VAL A 178 17.39 0.61 14.48
N LEU A 179 16.25 0.07 14.02
CA LEU A 179 16.03 -1.39 13.94
C LEU A 179 17.00 -2.05 12.95
N ALA A 180 17.23 -1.44 11.78
CA ALA A 180 18.17 -1.97 10.78
C ALA A 180 19.60 -2.02 11.34
N VAL A 181 20.08 -0.94 11.99
CA VAL A 181 21.40 -0.92 12.64
C VAL A 181 21.50 -1.99 13.71
N HIS A 182 20.48 -2.16 14.54
CA HIS A 182 20.45 -3.22 15.55
C HIS A 182 20.50 -4.62 14.90
N SER A 183 19.75 -4.85 13.81
CA SER A 183 19.72 -6.15 13.12
C SER A 183 21.09 -6.54 12.53
N LEU A 184 21.93 -5.56 12.16
CA LEU A 184 23.30 -5.81 11.70
C LEU A 184 24.23 -6.38 12.78
N THR A 185 23.85 -6.32 14.06
CA THR A 185 24.61 -6.90 15.18
C THR A 185 24.32 -8.39 15.39
N PHE A 186 23.36 -8.96 14.67
CA PHE A 186 23.00 -10.37 14.80
C PHE A 186 24.07 -11.30 14.20
N ALA A 187 24.20 -12.50 14.76
CA ALA A 187 25.23 -13.48 14.33
C ALA A 187 25.06 -13.92 12.87
N GLY A 188 23.82 -14.09 12.40
CA GLY A 188 23.47 -14.45 11.02
C GLY A 188 23.34 -13.27 10.05
N ALA A 189 23.76 -12.06 10.46
CA ALA A 189 23.56 -10.86 9.66
C ALA A 189 24.24 -10.92 8.28
N ALA A 190 25.48 -11.40 8.24
CA ALA A 190 26.24 -11.49 6.98
C ALA A 190 25.56 -12.45 5.98
N GLU A 191 25.09 -13.60 6.45
CA GLU A 191 24.43 -14.61 5.61
C GLU A 191 23.06 -14.13 5.15
N GLY A 192 22.24 -13.57 6.05
CA GLY A 192 20.94 -13.00 5.72
C GLY A 192 21.05 -11.85 4.74
N LEU A 193 22.03 -10.95 4.88
CA LEU A 193 22.28 -9.87 3.94
C LEU A 193 22.80 -10.37 2.59
N ARG A 194 23.64 -11.41 2.57
CA ARG A 194 24.10 -12.02 1.32
C ARG A 194 22.91 -12.59 0.53
N PHE A 195 22.03 -13.36 1.19
CA PHE A 195 20.80 -13.87 0.57
C PHE A 195 19.93 -12.73 0.00
N TYR A 196 19.77 -11.67 0.78
CA TYR A 196 18.85 -10.57 0.45
C TYR A 196 19.39 -9.60 -0.61
N LEU A 197 20.68 -9.31 -0.62
CA LEU A 197 21.27 -8.26 -1.47
C LEU A 197 22.01 -8.79 -2.69
N VAL A 198 22.45 -10.05 -2.67
CA VAL A 198 23.24 -10.63 -3.78
C VAL A 198 22.29 -11.40 -4.71
N PRO A 199 22.11 -10.95 -5.97
CA PRO A 199 21.25 -11.63 -6.92
C PRO A 199 21.83 -13.01 -7.33
N ASP A 200 20.97 -14.02 -7.32
CA ASP A 200 21.20 -15.30 -7.98
C ASP A 200 20.34 -15.37 -9.23
N PHE A 201 20.92 -15.11 -10.39
CA PHE A 201 20.18 -15.06 -11.65
C PHE A 201 19.61 -16.43 -12.06
N SER A 202 20.09 -17.55 -11.49
CA SER A 202 19.54 -18.88 -11.74
C SER A 202 18.15 -19.08 -11.13
N ALA A 203 17.80 -18.28 -10.12
CA ALA A 203 16.49 -18.31 -9.47
C ALA A 203 15.41 -17.55 -10.25
N ILE A 204 15.75 -16.86 -11.35
CA ILE A 204 14.79 -16.04 -12.11
C ILE A 204 14.03 -16.92 -13.09
N ASP A 205 12.75 -17.06 -12.86
CA ASP A 205 11.78 -17.67 -13.79
C ASP A 205 10.62 -16.71 -14.10
N GLY A 206 9.66 -17.16 -14.93
CA GLY A 206 8.47 -16.38 -15.28
C GLY A 206 7.59 -16.05 -14.08
N GLY A 207 7.52 -16.93 -13.09
CA GLY A 207 6.77 -16.73 -11.85
C GLY A 207 7.38 -15.62 -10.99
N VAL A 208 8.69 -15.61 -10.82
CA VAL A 208 9.43 -14.57 -10.08
C VAL A 208 9.25 -13.19 -10.71
N ILE A 209 9.29 -13.11 -12.06
CA ILE A 209 9.06 -11.86 -12.78
C ILE A 209 7.65 -11.33 -12.50
N VAL A 210 6.62 -12.17 -12.63
CA VAL A 210 5.22 -11.78 -12.38
C VAL A 210 5.00 -11.41 -10.92
N ALA A 211 5.59 -12.16 -9.99
CA ALA A 211 5.53 -11.85 -8.57
C ALA A 211 6.13 -10.46 -8.26
N ALA A 212 7.29 -10.13 -8.86
CA ALA A 212 7.94 -8.82 -8.71
C ALA A 212 7.09 -7.67 -9.29
N MET A 213 6.46 -7.92 -10.46
CA MET A 213 5.56 -6.94 -11.10
C MET A 213 4.31 -6.69 -10.26
N ASN A 214 3.65 -7.74 -9.75
CA ASN A 214 2.48 -7.62 -8.87
C ASN A 214 2.84 -6.87 -7.57
N GLN A 215 3.97 -7.20 -6.98
CA GLN A 215 4.44 -6.51 -5.78
C GLN A 215 4.71 -5.02 -6.03
N ALA A 216 5.22 -4.64 -7.20
CA ALA A 216 5.47 -3.24 -7.55
C ALA A 216 4.17 -2.42 -7.62
N PHE A 217 3.07 -2.95 -8.16
CA PHE A 217 1.77 -2.27 -8.14
C PHE A 217 1.16 -2.20 -6.74
N PHE A 218 1.26 -3.29 -6.00
CA PHE A 218 0.72 -3.36 -4.64
C PHE A 218 1.43 -2.36 -3.71
N SER A 219 2.76 -2.34 -3.72
CA SER A 219 3.57 -1.45 -2.89
C SER A 219 3.23 0.03 -3.10
N LEU A 220 3.09 0.46 -4.36
CA LEU A 220 2.81 1.85 -4.69
C LEU A 220 1.33 2.25 -4.51
N SER A 221 0.43 1.32 -4.21
CA SER A 221 -1.02 1.56 -4.08
C SER A 221 -1.62 2.29 -5.29
N VAL A 222 -1.12 2.01 -6.50
CA VAL A 222 -1.58 2.64 -7.75
C VAL A 222 -2.68 1.83 -8.43
N GLY A 223 -3.49 2.49 -9.26
CA GLY A 223 -4.56 1.86 -10.04
C GLY A 223 -5.96 2.02 -9.46
N MET A 224 -6.10 2.42 -8.20
CA MET A 224 -7.42 2.66 -7.59
C MET A 224 -7.65 4.13 -7.15
N GLY A 225 -6.86 5.06 -7.71
CA GLY A 225 -7.03 6.49 -7.44
C GLY A 225 -6.41 6.98 -6.14
N GLY A 226 -5.68 6.14 -5.39
CA GLY A 226 -5.01 6.53 -4.15
C GLY A 226 -4.05 7.70 -4.35
N MET A 227 -3.26 7.66 -5.40
CA MET A 227 -2.34 8.75 -5.74
C MET A 227 -3.06 9.93 -6.41
N ALA A 228 -4.19 9.71 -7.11
CA ALA A 228 -4.95 10.77 -7.75
C ALA A 228 -5.55 11.75 -6.73
N ILE A 229 -6.02 11.27 -5.57
CA ILE A 229 -6.55 12.18 -4.55
C ILE A 229 -5.46 13.14 -4.05
N PHE A 230 -4.24 12.64 -3.80
CA PHE A 230 -3.11 13.48 -3.40
C PHE A 230 -2.65 14.39 -4.53
N GLY A 231 -2.67 13.91 -5.79
CA GLY A 231 -2.47 14.73 -6.97
C GLY A 231 -3.43 15.90 -7.05
N SER A 232 -4.69 15.72 -6.63
CA SER A 232 -5.68 16.81 -6.60
C SER A 232 -5.44 17.87 -5.51
N TYR A 233 -4.57 17.58 -4.55
CA TYR A 233 -4.22 18.49 -3.45
C TYR A 233 -2.89 19.24 -3.67
N ILE A 234 -2.10 18.87 -4.70
CA ILE A 234 -0.82 19.51 -5.01
C ILE A 234 -0.99 20.66 -6.01
N GLY A 235 -0.17 21.70 -5.82
CA GLY A 235 -0.07 22.82 -6.78
C GLY A 235 0.71 22.48 -8.05
N LYS A 236 0.85 23.46 -8.94
CA LYS A 236 1.54 23.33 -10.25
C LYS A 236 3.01 23.76 -10.23
N ASP A 237 3.61 23.95 -9.06
CA ASP A 237 4.98 24.46 -8.93
C ASP A 237 6.04 23.43 -9.34
N HIS A 238 5.73 22.15 -9.24
CA HIS A 238 6.63 21.04 -9.50
C HIS A 238 6.08 20.05 -10.54
N ALA A 239 6.98 19.59 -11.43
CA ALA A 239 6.70 18.54 -12.41
C ALA A 239 6.52 17.18 -11.70
N LEU A 240 5.52 16.40 -12.11
CA LEU A 240 5.09 15.20 -11.39
C LEU A 240 6.07 14.04 -11.46
N MET A 241 6.89 13.93 -12.51
CA MET A 241 7.90 12.88 -12.62
C MET A 241 8.88 12.90 -11.43
N GLY A 242 9.35 14.09 -11.04
CA GLY A 242 10.27 14.24 -9.92
C GLY A 242 9.61 13.95 -8.57
N GLU A 243 8.34 14.30 -8.40
CA GLU A 243 7.58 14.01 -7.18
C GLU A 243 7.32 12.50 -7.05
N SER A 244 6.92 11.85 -8.14
CA SER A 244 6.72 10.39 -8.17
C SER A 244 8.00 9.62 -7.83
N LEU A 245 9.15 10.04 -8.38
CA LEU A 245 10.44 9.42 -8.04
C LEU A 245 10.79 9.55 -6.56
N ARG A 246 10.45 10.67 -5.91
CA ARG A 246 10.67 10.82 -4.46
C ARG A 246 9.80 9.91 -3.63
N VAL A 247 8.54 9.76 -4.02
CA VAL A 247 7.62 8.83 -3.35
C VAL A 247 8.11 7.39 -3.51
N ILE A 248 8.49 6.98 -4.73
CA ILE A 248 9.02 5.64 -5.00
C ILE A 248 10.34 5.39 -4.27
N PHE A 249 11.22 6.40 -4.20
CA PHE A 249 12.47 6.29 -3.45
C PHE A 249 12.21 6.01 -1.96
N LEU A 250 11.28 6.74 -1.32
CA LEU A 250 10.93 6.52 0.08
C LEU A 250 10.29 5.14 0.28
N ASP A 251 9.38 4.75 -0.61
CA ASP A 251 8.73 3.44 -0.60
C ASP A 251 9.77 2.30 -0.69
N THR A 252 10.64 2.36 -1.68
CA THR A 252 11.71 1.38 -1.88
C THR A 252 12.70 1.37 -0.71
N PHE A 253 13.05 2.53 -0.18
CA PHE A 253 13.96 2.65 0.96
C PHE A 253 13.41 1.92 2.19
N VAL A 254 12.13 2.08 2.50
CA VAL A 254 11.49 1.37 3.61
C VAL A 254 11.41 -0.14 3.33
N ALA A 255 11.08 -0.57 2.10
CA ALA A 255 11.06 -1.98 1.73
C ALA A 255 12.45 -2.62 1.89
N VAL A 256 13.51 -1.92 1.45
CA VAL A 256 14.91 -2.40 1.61
C VAL A 256 15.29 -2.47 3.10
N LEU A 257 14.96 -1.46 3.90
CA LEU A 257 15.23 -1.51 5.34
C LEU A 257 14.48 -2.66 6.03
N ALA A 258 13.24 -2.94 5.62
CA ALA A 258 12.48 -4.06 6.17
C ALA A 258 13.19 -5.41 5.96
N GLY A 259 13.74 -5.64 4.76
CA GLY A 259 14.54 -6.83 4.51
C GLY A 259 15.84 -6.88 5.34
N ILE A 260 16.54 -5.74 5.51
CA ILE A 260 17.71 -5.63 6.38
C ILE A 260 17.36 -5.95 7.85
N ILE A 261 16.15 -5.69 8.29
CA ILE A 261 15.68 -6.03 9.65
C ILE A 261 15.34 -7.52 9.75
N ILE A 262 14.62 -8.05 8.77
CA ILE A 262 13.98 -9.37 8.84
C ILE A 262 14.96 -10.50 8.50
N PHE A 263 15.73 -10.40 7.41
CA PHE A 263 16.59 -11.51 6.97
C PHE A 263 17.72 -11.84 7.96
N PRO A 264 18.48 -10.88 8.50
CA PRO A 264 19.45 -11.17 9.54
C PRO A 264 18.85 -11.87 10.76
N ALA A 265 17.64 -11.47 11.16
CA ALA A 265 16.92 -12.10 12.26
C ALA A 265 16.54 -13.54 11.93
N CYS A 266 15.93 -13.81 10.78
CA CYS A 266 15.56 -15.16 10.35
C CYS A 266 16.78 -16.09 10.29
N PHE A 267 17.89 -15.66 9.67
CA PHE A 267 19.12 -16.46 9.56
C PHE A 267 19.81 -16.70 10.91
N THR A 268 19.72 -15.75 11.84
CA THR A 268 20.28 -15.92 13.20
C THR A 268 19.54 -16.98 14.02
N TYR A 269 18.22 -17.01 13.88
CA TYR A 269 17.38 -17.93 14.67
C TYR A 269 16.97 -19.19 13.89
N GLY A 270 17.49 -19.39 12.67
CA GLY A 270 17.20 -20.56 11.83
C GLY A 270 15.72 -20.66 11.43
N LEU A 271 15.06 -19.52 11.26
CA LEU A 271 13.64 -19.44 10.92
C LEU A 271 13.46 -19.25 9.43
N GLU A 272 12.54 -20.03 8.85
CA GLU A 272 12.16 -19.83 7.45
C GLU A 272 11.37 -18.53 7.28
N VAL A 273 11.56 -17.88 6.14
CA VAL A 273 10.75 -16.74 5.74
C VAL A 273 9.40 -17.27 5.23
N THR A 274 8.49 -17.52 6.17
CA THR A 274 7.18 -18.13 5.92
C THR A 274 6.24 -17.21 5.15
N ALA A 275 5.23 -17.80 4.55
CA ALA A 275 4.23 -17.08 3.78
C ALA A 275 3.20 -16.35 4.67
N GLY A 276 2.73 -15.22 4.18
CA GLY A 276 1.56 -14.53 4.73
C GLY A 276 1.77 -13.86 6.10
N PRO A 277 0.70 -13.72 6.89
CA PRO A 277 0.73 -13.07 8.20
C PRO A 277 1.70 -13.71 9.21
N SER A 278 1.95 -15.01 9.09
CA SER A 278 2.84 -15.77 9.99
C SER A 278 4.25 -15.20 10.06
N LEU A 279 4.76 -14.59 8.99
CA LEU A 279 6.07 -13.93 9.01
C LEU A 279 6.17 -12.84 10.09
N LEU A 280 5.13 -12.03 10.24
CA LEU A 280 5.11 -10.98 11.26
C LEU A 280 4.73 -11.51 12.63
N PHE A 281 3.65 -12.26 12.68
CA PHE A 281 2.94 -12.55 13.93
C PHE A 281 3.48 -13.80 14.64
N ASP A 282 4.08 -14.73 13.91
CA ASP A 282 4.72 -15.89 14.49
C ASP A 282 6.26 -15.78 14.42
N THR A 283 6.84 -15.60 13.23
CA THR A 283 8.30 -15.60 13.05
C THR A 283 8.96 -14.42 13.75
N MET A 284 8.59 -13.18 13.42
CA MET A 284 9.22 -12.00 14.01
C MET A 284 8.85 -11.81 15.48
N ALA A 285 7.63 -12.13 15.88
CA ALA A 285 7.26 -12.12 17.30
C ALA A 285 8.08 -13.16 18.10
N GLY A 286 8.31 -14.34 17.54
CA GLY A 286 9.17 -15.37 18.13
C GLY A 286 10.64 -14.94 18.25
N VAL A 287 11.19 -14.25 17.22
CA VAL A 287 12.54 -13.66 17.29
C VAL A 287 12.65 -12.72 18.48
N PHE A 288 11.76 -11.75 18.57
CA PHE A 288 11.78 -10.77 19.66
C PHE A 288 11.45 -11.41 21.02
N GLY A 289 10.63 -12.45 21.06
CA GLY A 289 10.33 -13.18 22.29
C GLY A 289 11.55 -13.89 22.91
N ASN A 290 12.50 -14.33 22.08
CA ASN A 290 13.66 -15.13 22.50
C ASN A 290 14.97 -14.34 22.63
N MET A 291 14.99 -13.03 22.29
CA MET A 291 16.21 -12.23 22.34
C MET A 291 16.32 -11.38 23.61
N ALA A 292 17.55 -11.05 24.02
CA ALA A 292 17.80 -10.13 25.13
C ALA A 292 17.21 -8.75 24.83
N GLY A 293 16.38 -8.22 25.75
CA GLY A 293 15.68 -6.96 25.55
C GLY A 293 14.56 -7.01 24.51
N GLY A 294 14.17 -8.20 24.07
CA GLY A 294 13.21 -8.41 22.98
C GLY A 294 11.85 -7.76 23.18
N ARG A 295 11.41 -7.61 24.44
CA ARG A 295 10.20 -6.82 24.77
C ARG A 295 10.25 -5.43 24.14
N TRP A 296 11.35 -4.71 24.29
CA TRP A 296 11.49 -3.34 23.81
C TRP A 296 11.73 -3.28 22.30
N TRP A 297 12.55 -4.18 21.77
CA TRP A 297 12.81 -4.29 20.36
C TRP A 297 11.56 -4.73 19.59
N GLY A 298 10.79 -5.67 20.12
CA GLY A 298 9.50 -6.07 19.55
C GLY A 298 8.47 -4.96 19.63
N ALA A 299 8.37 -4.25 20.77
CA ALA A 299 7.49 -3.08 20.88
C ALA A 299 7.86 -2.01 19.84
N LEU A 300 9.16 -1.73 19.64
CA LEU A 300 9.64 -0.77 18.65
C LEU A 300 9.30 -1.21 17.22
N PHE A 301 9.52 -2.49 16.90
CA PHE A 301 9.19 -3.08 15.61
C PHE A 301 7.69 -2.97 15.30
N PHE A 302 6.84 -3.41 16.22
CA PHE A 302 5.40 -3.32 16.03
C PHE A 302 4.88 -1.88 16.04
N LEU A 303 5.53 -0.93 16.74
CA LEU A 303 5.22 0.49 16.63
C LEU A 303 5.48 1.03 15.22
N VAL A 304 6.60 0.66 14.61
CA VAL A 304 6.90 0.99 13.22
C VAL A 304 5.83 0.44 12.30
N MET A 305 5.42 -0.82 12.53
CA MET A 305 4.35 -1.45 11.77
C MET A 305 3.00 -0.75 11.94
N VAL A 306 2.66 -0.30 13.17
CA VAL A 306 1.45 0.51 13.43
C VAL A 306 1.51 1.81 12.62
N PHE A 307 2.64 2.49 12.59
CA PHE A 307 2.77 3.73 11.81
C PHE A 307 2.62 3.49 10.31
N ALA A 308 3.25 2.44 9.77
CA ALA A 308 3.13 2.05 8.38
C ALA A 308 1.67 1.68 8.02
N ALA A 309 1.03 0.83 8.80
CA ALA A 309 -0.34 0.41 8.54
C ALA A 309 -1.35 1.55 8.68
N LEU A 310 -1.23 2.35 9.75
CA LEU A 310 -2.17 3.44 10.02
C LEU A 310 -2.03 4.58 9.00
N SER A 311 -0.83 4.89 8.49
CA SER A 311 -0.66 5.90 7.43
C SER A 311 -1.37 5.51 6.14
N THR A 312 -1.33 4.24 5.76
CA THR A 312 -2.09 3.70 4.63
C THR A 312 -3.60 3.75 4.90
N VAL A 313 -4.06 3.31 6.08
CA VAL A 313 -5.48 3.40 6.47
C VAL A 313 -5.98 4.84 6.37
N LEU A 314 -5.24 5.81 6.89
CA LEU A 314 -5.59 7.22 6.81
C LEU A 314 -5.68 7.72 5.37
N GLY A 315 -4.70 7.36 4.52
CA GLY A 315 -4.68 7.75 3.11
C GLY A 315 -5.85 7.19 2.31
N VAL A 316 -6.15 5.89 2.46
CA VAL A 316 -7.25 5.24 1.75
C VAL A 316 -8.61 5.67 2.29
N CYS A 317 -8.76 5.82 3.62
CA CYS A 317 -10.00 6.34 4.20
C CYS A 317 -10.26 7.80 3.79
N GLU A 318 -9.24 8.66 3.68
CA GLU A 318 -9.39 10.01 3.11
C GLU A 318 -9.87 9.94 1.66
N ASN A 319 -9.32 9.01 0.86
CA ASN A 319 -9.75 8.82 -0.53
C ASN A 319 -11.23 8.42 -0.60
N ILE A 320 -11.68 7.46 0.21
CA ILE A 320 -13.09 7.06 0.29
C ILE A 320 -13.95 8.26 0.74
N LEU A 321 -13.54 8.95 1.81
CA LEU A 321 -14.25 10.10 2.35
C LEU A 321 -14.41 11.21 1.31
N ALA A 322 -13.35 11.53 0.57
CA ALA A 322 -13.38 12.55 -0.47
C ALA A 322 -14.34 12.15 -1.62
N MET A 323 -14.31 10.89 -2.05
CA MET A 323 -15.21 10.37 -3.08
C MET A 323 -16.68 10.41 -2.63
N VAL A 324 -16.98 9.94 -1.43
CA VAL A 324 -18.35 9.93 -0.86
C VAL A 324 -18.85 11.36 -0.68
N ARG A 325 -18.04 12.29 -0.17
CA ARG A 325 -18.42 13.70 -0.02
C ARG A 325 -18.70 14.38 -1.36
N GLU A 326 -17.92 14.06 -2.39
CA GLU A 326 -18.11 14.63 -3.73
C GLU A 326 -19.42 14.12 -4.38
N LEU A 327 -19.79 12.86 -4.15
CA LEU A 327 -21.03 12.27 -4.67
C LEU A 327 -22.28 12.75 -3.92
N THR A 328 -22.17 12.96 -2.59
CA THR A 328 -23.34 13.18 -1.72
C THR A 328 -23.52 14.62 -1.26
N GLY A 329 -22.44 15.43 -1.34
CA GLY A 329 -22.43 16.79 -0.76
C GLY A 329 -22.39 16.83 0.77
N TRP A 330 -22.15 15.70 1.46
CA TRP A 330 -22.15 15.63 2.93
C TRP A 330 -20.99 16.43 3.54
N SER A 331 -21.24 16.96 4.75
CA SER A 331 -20.20 17.55 5.57
C SER A 331 -19.14 16.52 5.95
N ARG A 332 -17.91 16.97 6.23
CA ARG A 332 -16.80 16.08 6.59
C ARG A 332 -17.12 15.19 7.81
N PRO A 333 -17.65 15.70 8.94
CA PRO A 333 -18.02 14.85 10.08
C PRO A 333 -19.07 13.78 9.74
N LYS A 334 -20.12 14.15 8.99
CA LYS A 334 -21.15 13.19 8.56
C LYS A 334 -20.54 12.12 7.65
N GLY A 335 -19.70 12.50 6.70
CA GLY A 335 -18.98 11.57 5.83
C GLY A 335 -18.12 10.61 6.63
N CYS A 336 -17.36 11.10 7.63
CA CYS A 336 -16.54 10.26 8.51
C CYS A 336 -17.34 9.20 9.25
N VAL A 337 -18.47 9.57 9.84
CA VAL A 337 -19.33 8.62 10.57
C VAL A 337 -19.88 7.55 9.61
N VAL A 338 -20.43 7.95 8.48
CA VAL A 338 -21.06 7.01 7.53
C VAL A 338 -20.02 6.08 6.89
N CYS A 339 -18.89 6.63 6.46
CA CYS A 339 -17.79 5.81 5.90
C CYS A 339 -17.22 4.87 6.97
N GLY A 340 -17.02 5.36 8.19
CA GLY A 340 -16.51 4.54 9.30
C GLY A 340 -17.43 3.36 9.63
N VAL A 341 -18.74 3.61 9.73
CA VAL A 341 -19.74 2.54 9.95
C VAL A 341 -19.78 1.58 8.76
N GLY A 342 -19.78 2.09 7.53
CA GLY A 342 -19.82 1.24 6.33
C GLY A 342 -18.59 0.32 6.23
N ILE A 343 -17.38 0.86 6.46
CA ILE A 343 -16.15 0.07 6.48
C ILE A 343 -16.16 -0.92 7.63
N PHE A 344 -16.61 -0.51 8.82
CA PHE A 344 -16.71 -1.41 9.97
C PHE A 344 -17.59 -2.62 9.66
N LEU A 345 -18.79 -2.41 9.14
CA LEU A 345 -19.70 -3.51 8.81
C LEU A 345 -19.11 -4.47 7.77
N LEU A 346 -18.42 -3.94 6.77
CA LEU A 346 -17.76 -4.78 5.76
C LEU A 346 -16.55 -5.52 6.35
N ALA A 347 -15.73 -4.86 7.16
CA ALA A 347 -14.55 -5.44 7.79
C ALA A 347 -14.87 -6.52 8.83
N LEU A 348 -16.12 -6.55 9.36
CA LEU A 348 -16.57 -7.66 10.21
C LEU A 348 -16.47 -9.01 9.48
N THR A 349 -16.61 -9.07 8.16
CA THR A 349 -16.40 -10.30 7.39
C THR A 349 -15.01 -10.88 7.64
N THR A 350 -13.97 -10.06 7.58
CA THR A 350 -12.59 -10.47 7.86
C THR A 350 -12.33 -10.67 9.35
N ALA A 351 -12.81 -9.76 10.21
CA ALA A 351 -12.58 -9.83 11.65
C ALA A 351 -13.18 -11.08 12.29
N LEU A 352 -14.31 -11.55 11.77
CA LEU A 352 -15.02 -12.74 12.23
C LEU A 352 -14.77 -13.97 11.35
N GLY A 353 -14.00 -13.83 10.27
CA GLY A 353 -13.78 -14.86 9.26
C GLY A 353 -13.07 -16.11 9.75
N TYR A 354 -12.28 -15.99 10.80
CA TYR A 354 -11.57 -17.12 11.42
C TYR A 354 -12.31 -17.72 12.63
N SER A 355 -13.46 -17.17 13.00
CA SER A 355 -14.21 -17.59 14.20
C SER A 355 -15.68 -17.91 13.90
N VAL A 356 -16.50 -16.91 13.61
CA VAL A 356 -17.97 -17.03 13.51
C VAL A 356 -18.44 -17.08 12.06
N LEU A 357 -17.82 -16.30 11.17
CA LEU A 357 -18.18 -16.17 9.76
C LEU A 357 -17.24 -16.98 8.86
N HIS A 358 -17.16 -18.29 9.11
CA HIS A 358 -16.32 -19.17 8.27
C HIS A 358 -16.72 -19.09 6.81
N PHE A 359 -15.74 -18.73 5.96
CA PHE A 359 -15.87 -18.68 4.52
C PHE A 359 -14.56 -19.09 3.88
N GLN A 360 -14.60 -20.13 3.05
CA GLN A 360 -13.44 -20.66 2.36
C GLN A 360 -13.64 -20.51 0.84
N PRO A 361 -13.36 -19.32 0.29
CA PRO A 361 -13.72 -18.99 -1.09
C PRO A 361 -12.93 -19.77 -2.13
N PHE A 362 -11.72 -20.19 -1.81
CA PHE A 362 -10.80 -20.76 -2.80
C PHE A 362 -10.43 -22.21 -2.52
N ALA A 363 -9.99 -22.52 -1.28
CA ALA A 363 -9.58 -23.84 -0.86
C ALA A 363 -9.73 -24.00 0.67
N PRO A 364 -9.64 -25.21 1.22
CA PRO A 364 -9.58 -25.43 2.64
C PRO A 364 -8.46 -24.60 3.29
N GLY A 365 -8.78 -23.79 4.28
CA GLY A 365 -7.85 -22.88 4.96
C GLY A 365 -7.84 -21.45 4.44
N SER A 366 -8.42 -21.15 3.28
CA SER A 366 -8.65 -19.77 2.83
C SER A 366 -9.73 -19.08 3.69
N ALA A 367 -9.70 -17.74 3.74
CA ALA A 367 -10.61 -16.94 4.55
C ALA A 367 -11.11 -15.69 3.80
N TRP A 368 -11.95 -14.88 4.44
CA TRP A 368 -12.39 -13.59 3.92
C TRP A 368 -11.23 -12.65 3.57
N LEU A 369 -10.13 -12.70 4.30
CA LEU A 369 -8.92 -11.93 4.01
C LEU A 369 -8.41 -12.25 2.60
N ASP A 370 -8.27 -13.54 2.26
CA ASP A 370 -7.78 -13.99 0.97
C ASP A 370 -8.72 -13.59 -0.17
N PHE A 371 -10.03 -13.61 0.08
CA PHE A 371 -11.03 -13.16 -0.88
C PHE A 371 -10.90 -11.66 -1.20
N TRP A 372 -10.80 -10.82 -0.16
CA TRP A 372 -10.65 -9.37 -0.36
C TRP A 372 -9.30 -9.01 -0.97
N ASP A 373 -8.21 -9.66 -0.54
CA ASP A 373 -6.89 -9.43 -1.15
C ASP A 373 -6.88 -9.86 -2.62
N PHE A 374 -7.51 -10.99 -2.98
CA PHE A 374 -7.65 -11.42 -4.37
C PHE A 374 -8.40 -10.38 -5.23
N ILE A 375 -9.52 -9.84 -4.73
CA ILE A 375 -10.27 -8.80 -5.46
C ILE A 375 -9.39 -7.58 -5.68
N VAL A 376 -8.68 -7.11 -4.67
CA VAL A 376 -7.86 -5.89 -4.75
C VAL A 376 -6.58 -6.15 -5.53
N SER A 377 -5.74 -7.06 -5.07
CA SER A 377 -4.37 -7.25 -5.58
C SER A 377 -4.34 -7.87 -6.96
N ASN A 378 -5.24 -8.84 -7.24
CA ASN A 378 -5.25 -9.55 -8.51
C ASN A 378 -6.18 -8.92 -9.56
N ASN A 379 -7.13 -8.07 -9.16
CA ASN A 379 -8.09 -7.49 -10.13
C ASN A 379 -8.07 -5.96 -10.12
N VAL A 380 -8.40 -5.30 -9.00
CA VAL A 380 -8.62 -3.84 -8.99
C VAL A 380 -7.35 -3.08 -9.32
N LEU A 381 -6.22 -3.39 -8.70
CA LEU A 381 -4.95 -2.68 -8.92
C LEU A 381 -4.44 -2.83 -10.36
N PRO A 382 -4.30 -4.04 -10.93
CA PRO A 382 -3.82 -4.15 -12.31
C PRO A 382 -4.80 -3.61 -13.33
N LEU A 383 -6.10 -3.91 -13.23
CA LEU A 383 -7.10 -3.41 -14.18
C LEU A 383 -7.29 -1.90 -14.09
N GLY A 384 -7.27 -1.33 -12.88
CA GLY A 384 -7.33 0.11 -12.68
C GLY A 384 -6.10 0.82 -13.26
N SER A 385 -4.90 0.26 -13.08
CA SER A 385 -3.66 0.75 -13.68
C SER A 385 -3.69 0.67 -15.21
N LEU A 386 -4.24 -0.41 -15.78
CA LEU A 386 -4.45 -0.56 -17.22
C LEU A 386 -5.41 0.52 -17.77
N VAL A 387 -6.56 0.68 -17.12
CA VAL A 387 -7.56 1.69 -17.48
C VAL A 387 -6.96 3.08 -17.44
N LEU A 388 -6.22 3.42 -16.39
CA LEU A 388 -5.55 4.70 -16.23
C LEU A 388 -4.53 4.95 -17.35
N ALA A 389 -3.70 3.96 -17.68
CA ALA A 389 -2.72 4.05 -18.74
C ALA A 389 -3.38 4.24 -20.12
N LEU A 390 -4.46 3.51 -20.39
CA LEU A 390 -5.24 3.69 -21.61
C LEU A 390 -5.92 5.08 -21.67
N PHE A 391 -6.46 5.55 -20.55
CA PHE A 391 -7.08 6.88 -20.47
C PHE A 391 -6.10 8.01 -20.74
N CYS A 392 -4.91 7.96 -20.13
CA CYS A 392 -3.89 8.99 -20.29
C CYS A 392 -3.21 8.97 -21.66
N CYS A 393 -3.06 7.79 -22.27
CA CYS A 393 -2.24 7.64 -23.47
C CYS A 393 -3.02 7.49 -24.77
N ASN A 394 -4.32 7.17 -24.72
CA ASN A 394 -5.12 6.89 -25.90
C ASN A 394 -5.92 8.11 -26.36
N ARG A 395 -6.16 8.19 -27.67
CA ARG A 395 -6.98 9.25 -28.29
C ARG A 395 -8.45 9.25 -27.85
N PHE A 396 -8.95 8.13 -27.36
CA PHE A 396 -10.33 7.98 -26.86
C PHE A 396 -10.49 8.36 -25.39
N GLY A 397 -9.40 8.56 -24.67
CA GLY A 397 -9.38 9.08 -23.30
C GLY A 397 -8.98 10.55 -23.26
N TRP A 398 -8.30 10.95 -22.20
CA TRP A 398 -7.74 12.29 -22.02
C TRP A 398 -6.65 12.62 -23.04
N GLY A 399 -5.82 11.64 -23.35
CA GLY A 399 -4.83 11.67 -24.42
C GLY A 399 -3.43 12.08 -23.97
N TRP A 400 -2.43 11.59 -24.71
CA TRP A 400 -1.01 11.75 -24.40
C TRP A 400 -0.57 13.21 -24.23
N ASP A 401 -1.00 14.09 -25.14
CA ASP A 401 -0.52 15.47 -25.15
C ASP A 401 -1.04 16.26 -23.94
N ASN A 402 -2.30 16.06 -23.56
CA ASN A 402 -2.88 16.64 -22.35
C ASN A 402 -2.18 16.10 -21.09
N PHE A 403 -1.95 14.78 -21.02
CA PHE A 403 -1.22 14.14 -19.92
C PHE A 403 0.17 14.73 -19.76
N VAL A 404 0.97 14.80 -20.83
CA VAL A 404 2.34 15.31 -20.78
C VAL A 404 2.37 16.80 -20.45
N ALA A 405 1.46 17.58 -20.98
CA ALA A 405 1.35 19.01 -20.67
C ALA A 405 1.15 19.20 -19.14
N GLU A 406 0.22 18.45 -18.56
CA GLU A 406 -0.02 18.51 -17.11
C GLU A 406 1.15 17.96 -16.31
N ALA A 407 1.66 16.76 -16.63
CA ALA A 407 2.75 16.12 -15.91
C ALA A 407 4.03 16.96 -15.88
N ASN A 408 4.29 17.70 -16.94
CA ASN A 408 5.47 18.55 -17.13
C ASN A 408 5.29 20.00 -16.64
N THR A 409 4.12 20.35 -16.13
CA THR A 409 3.89 21.67 -15.54
C THR A 409 4.71 21.85 -14.27
N GLY A 410 5.39 22.98 -14.15
CA GLY A 410 6.26 23.30 -13.02
C GLY A 410 7.73 22.94 -13.23
N ARG A 411 8.52 23.07 -12.15
CA ARG A 411 9.98 22.84 -12.14
C ARG A 411 10.31 21.38 -11.82
N GLY A 412 11.40 20.85 -12.34
CA GLY A 412 11.94 19.53 -12.01
C GLY A 412 12.01 18.58 -13.19
N LEU A 413 12.11 17.28 -12.89
CA LEU A 413 12.19 16.22 -13.89
C LEU A 413 10.88 16.11 -14.68
N LYS A 414 11.03 15.98 -16.00
CA LYS A 414 9.90 16.00 -16.95
C LYS A 414 9.81 14.68 -17.71
N VAL A 415 8.61 14.30 -18.09
CA VAL A 415 8.37 13.21 -19.05
C VAL A 415 8.94 13.61 -20.39
N ARG A 416 9.89 12.80 -20.91
CA ARG A 416 10.60 13.06 -22.17
C ARG A 416 9.89 12.39 -23.34
N PRO A 417 10.03 12.90 -24.59
CA PRO A 417 9.38 12.32 -25.77
C PRO A 417 9.71 10.84 -26.02
N TRP A 418 10.94 10.41 -25.73
CA TRP A 418 11.38 9.02 -25.90
C TRP A 418 10.65 8.04 -24.96
N MET A 419 10.05 8.53 -23.87
CA MET A 419 9.28 7.71 -22.92
C MET A 419 7.87 7.36 -23.45
N LYS A 420 7.40 8.05 -24.51
CA LYS A 420 6.06 7.83 -25.08
C LYS A 420 5.75 6.36 -25.38
N PRO A 421 6.63 5.60 -26.07
CA PRO A 421 6.36 4.17 -26.35
C PRO A 421 6.26 3.33 -25.07
N ILE A 422 7.03 3.67 -24.02
CA ILE A 422 6.96 2.96 -22.73
C ILE A 422 5.58 3.17 -22.10
N PHE A 423 5.15 4.41 -21.92
CA PHE A 423 3.86 4.74 -21.30
C PHE A 423 2.66 4.22 -22.11
N LYS A 424 2.73 4.35 -23.45
CA LYS A 424 1.59 4.11 -24.34
C LYS A 424 1.40 2.65 -24.73
N TYR A 425 2.49 1.88 -24.86
CA TYR A 425 2.45 0.51 -25.37
C TYR A 425 2.99 -0.50 -24.39
N PHE A 426 4.21 -0.26 -23.86
CA PHE A 426 4.86 -1.24 -22.99
C PHE A 426 4.12 -1.40 -21.66
N VAL A 427 3.79 -0.31 -20.97
CA VAL A 427 3.11 -0.36 -19.66
C VAL A 427 1.75 -1.04 -19.76
N PRO A 428 0.82 -0.63 -20.66
CA PRO A 428 -0.47 -1.32 -20.78
C PRO A 428 -0.32 -2.80 -21.21
N GLY A 429 0.63 -3.09 -22.12
CA GLY A 429 0.88 -4.45 -22.57
C GLY A 429 1.42 -5.35 -21.48
N ALA A 430 2.37 -4.85 -20.69
CA ALA A 430 2.92 -5.56 -19.54
C ALA A 430 1.86 -5.81 -18.46
N ILE A 431 1.05 -4.81 -18.13
CA ILE A 431 -0.04 -4.95 -17.16
C ILE A 431 -1.05 -6.02 -17.62
N LEU A 432 -1.46 -5.96 -18.89
CA LEU A 432 -2.39 -6.93 -19.45
C LEU A 432 -1.80 -8.35 -19.43
N PHE A 433 -0.52 -8.48 -19.78
CA PHE A 433 0.19 -9.77 -19.71
C PHE A 433 0.20 -10.33 -18.28
N ILE A 434 0.60 -9.50 -17.30
CA ILE A 434 0.63 -9.90 -15.88
C ILE A 434 -0.75 -10.34 -15.41
N TYR A 435 -1.77 -9.57 -15.75
CA TYR A 435 -3.14 -9.84 -15.36
C TYR A 435 -3.61 -11.19 -15.90
N ILE A 436 -3.44 -11.42 -17.22
CA ILE A 436 -3.84 -12.68 -17.85
C ILE A 436 -3.02 -13.84 -17.28
N TYR A 437 -1.70 -13.71 -17.20
CA TYR A 437 -0.84 -14.76 -16.66
C TYR A 437 -1.19 -15.05 -15.19
N GLY A 438 -1.38 -14.02 -14.37
CA GLY A 438 -1.78 -14.17 -12.96
C GLY A 438 -3.11 -14.89 -12.81
N MET A 439 -4.10 -14.63 -13.68
CA MET A 439 -5.40 -15.30 -13.65
C MET A 439 -5.33 -16.76 -14.13
N VAL A 440 -4.49 -17.05 -15.14
CA VAL A 440 -4.31 -18.41 -15.68
C VAL A 440 -3.53 -19.30 -14.72
N THR A 441 -2.52 -18.73 -14.06
CA THR A 441 -1.66 -19.46 -13.11
C THR A 441 -2.16 -19.40 -11.67
N PHE A 442 -3.26 -18.68 -11.41
CA PHE A 442 -3.85 -18.61 -10.09
C PHE A 442 -4.29 -20.01 -9.66
N HIS A 443 -3.58 -20.53 -8.68
CA HIS A 443 -3.96 -21.77 -8.05
C HIS A 443 -4.92 -21.43 -6.90
N TRP A 444 -6.14 -21.89 -7.04
CA TRP A 444 -7.16 -21.84 -5.99
C TRP A 444 -6.71 -22.76 -4.84
N ARG A 445 -5.76 -22.28 -4.03
CA ARG A 445 -5.21 -22.97 -2.86
C ARG A 445 -5.83 -22.46 -1.59
#